data_d04926fbb0ee8de408a30a3e9c486719
#
_entry.id   d04926fbb0ee8de408a30a3e9c486719
#
_cell.length_a   1.000
_cell.length_b   1.000
_cell.length_c   1.000
_cell.angle_alpha   90.00
_cell.angle_beta   90.00
_cell.angle_gamma   90.00
#
_symmetry.space_group_name_H-M   'P 1'
#
loop_
_entity.id
_entity.type
_entity.pdbx_description
1 polymer ?
#
loop_
_entity_poly.entity_id
_entity_poly.type
_entity_poly.pdbx_seq_one_letter_code
_entity_poly.pdbx_strand_id
1 'polypeptide(L)'
;MIAMIFEFTASGEYFDEYMHEAAALRPLLSGIRGFISVERFESKITPGKFVSIGFFEDENALLEWRNLPEHRHAQQLGRTRLFENYRLRIASVIRDYTMSDREQAPEDSRLAHDSREE
;
A
#
# COMPACT_ATOMS: atom_id res chain seq x y z
N MET A 1 -6.77 1.07 -11.62
CA MET A 1 -6.40 1.02 -10.19
C MET A 1 -4.89 0.86 -10.08
N ILE A 2 -4.30 1.62 -9.20
CA ILE A 2 -2.85 1.62 -9.00
C ILE A 2 -2.55 1.10 -7.61
N ALA A 3 -1.55 0.24 -7.51
CA ALA A 3 -1.05 -0.28 -6.24
C ALA A 3 0.28 0.37 -5.92
N MET A 4 0.40 0.91 -4.71
CA MET A 4 1.66 1.43 -4.18
C MET A 4 2.15 0.43 -3.16
N ILE A 5 3.33 -0.14 -3.40
CA ILE A 5 3.91 -1.17 -2.55
C ILE A 5 5.19 -0.61 -1.96
N PHE A 6 5.15 -0.27 -0.67
CA PHE A 6 6.24 0.38 0.01
C PHE A 6 6.84 -0.57 1.04
N GLU A 7 8.02 -1.14 0.72
CA GLU A 7 8.76 -2.02 1.64
C GLU A 7 9.79 -1.19 2.37
N PHE A 8 9.92 -1.41 3.68
CA PHE A 8 10.91 -0.66 4.44
C PHE A 8 11.37 -1.49 5.64
N THR A 9 12.57 -1.15 6.13
CA THR A 9 13.09 -1.71 7.38
C THR A 9 13.25 -0.59 8.37
N ALA A 10 12.78 -0.83 9.59
CA ALA A 10 12.89 0.09 10.70
C ALA A 10 12.86 -0.72 11.98
N SER A 11 13.51 -0.26 13.03
CA SER A 11 13.56 -1.00 14.29
C SER A 11 13.53 -0.03 15.47
N GLY A 12 13.11 -0.58 16.64
CA GLY A 12 13.14 0.13 17.89
C GLY A 12 12.34 1.42 17.87
N GLU A 13 12.94 2.48 18.37
CA GLU A 13 12.26 3.77 18.49
C GLU A 13 11.98 4.39 17.12
N TYR A 14 12.77 4.03 16.10
CA TYR A 14 12.52 4.54 14.75
C TYR A 14 11.22 4.01 14.18
N PHE A 15 10.89 2.75 14.49
CA PHE A 15 9.61 2.20 14.10
C PHE A 15 8.46 2.93 14.79
N ASP A 16 8.60 3.21 16.07
CA ASP A 16 7.55 3.92 16.83
C ASP A 16 7.36 5.33 16.27
N GLU A 17 8.45 6.01 15.96
CA GLU A 17 8.40 7.35 15.38
C GLU A 17 7.72 7.31 14.01
N TYR A 18 8.04 6.31 13.20
CA TYR A 18 7.39 6.14 11.90
C TYR A 18 5.88 5.93 12.06
N MET A 19 5.47 5.10 13.02
CA MET A 19 4.05 4.84 13.25
C MET A 19 3.33 6.13 13.67
N HIS A 20 3.98 6.97 14.45
CA HIS A 20 3.42 8.25 14.85
C HIS A 20 3.21 9.16 13.63
N GLU A 21 4.20 9.25 12.75
CA GLU A 21 4.10 10.05 11.53
C GLU A 21 3.02 9.51 10.61
N ALA A 22 2.94 8.20 10.45
CA ALA A 22 1.93 7.57 9.59
C ALA A 22 0.53 7.83 10.11
N ALA A 23 0.34 7.80 11.43
CA ALA A 23 -0.96 8.07 12.03
C ALA A 23 -1.39 9.51 11.78
N ALA A 24 -0.45 10.46 11.83
CA ALA A 24 -0.74 11.86 11.58
C ALA A 24 -1.11 12.11 10.11
N LEU A 25 -0.57 11.32 9.19
CA LEU A 25 -0.85 11.48 7.76
C LEU A 25 -2.15 10.82 7.31
N ARG A 26 -2.65 9.86 8.07
CA ARG A 26 -3.78 9.06 7.63
C ARG A 26 -5.04 9.87 7.32
N PRO A 27 -5.43 10.86 8.14
CA PRO A 27 -6.60 11.69 7.78
C PRO A 27 -6.41 12.44 6.47
N LEU A 28 -5.18 12.89 6.18
CA LEU A 28 -4.90 13.61 4.95
C LEU A 28 -5.01 12.67 3.75
N LEU A 29 -4.51 11.46 3.88
CA LEU A 29 -4.59 10.45 2.84
C LEU A 29 -6.04 10.12 2.51
N SER A 30 -6.88 9.97 3.54
CA SER A 30 -8.30 9.67 3.35
C SER A 30 -9.04 10.77 2.62
N GLY A 31 -8.52 12.00 2.64
CA GLY A 31 -9.13 13.12 1.94
C GLY A 31 -8.74 13.22 0.47
N ILE A 32 -7.83 12.40 0.00
CA ILE A 32 -7.42 12.43 -1.42
C ILE A 32 -8.50 11.78 -2.26
N ARG A 33 -8.95 12.49 -3.30
CA ARG A 33 -9.92 11.93 -4.23
C ARG A 33 -9.27 10.80 -5.00
N GLY A 34 -9.91 9.63 -4.99
CA GLY A 34 -9.37 8.45 -5.64
C GLY A 34 -8.55 7.55 -4.74
N PHE A 35 -8.37 7.92 -3.47
CA PHE A 35 -7.76 7.01 -2.50
C PHE A 35 -8.75 5.87 -2.20
N ILE A 36 -8.25 4.63 -2.21
CA ILE A 36 -9.10 3.47 -1.95
C ILE A 36 -8.81 2.89 -0.57
N SER A 37 -7.57 2.52 -0.31
CA SER A 37 -7.22 1.88 0.96
C SER A 37 -5.72 1.86 1.16
N VAL A 38 -5.30 1.66 2.41
CA VAL A 38 -3.90 1.39 2.74
C VAL A 38 -3.86 0.50 3.97
N GLU A 39 -2.93 -0.44 3.95
CA GLU A 39 -2.74 -1.34 5.08
C GLU A 39 -1.27 -1.70 5.18
N ARG A 40 -0.81 -1.92 6.42
CA ARG A 40 0.60 -2.22 6.67
C ARG A 40 0.71 -3.62 7.23
N PHE A 41 1.75 -4.34 6.78
CA PHE A 41 1.98 -5.72 7.16
C PHE A 41 3.42 -5.89 7.62
N GLU A 42 3.63 -6.81 8.53
CA GLU A 42 4.98 -7.16 8.97
C GLU A 42 5.38 -8.48 8.33
N SER A 43 6.63 -8.58 7.88
CA SER A 43 7.16 -9.81 7.30
C SER A 43 7.28 -10.89 8.37
N LYS A 44 6.82 -12.09 8.05
CA LYS A 44 6.99 -13.23 8.95
C LYS A 44 8.32 -13.94 8.75
N ILE A 45 9.09 -13.51 7.76
CA ILE A 45 10.36 -14.13 7.43
C ILE A 45 11.51 -13.23 7.84
N THR A 46 11.40 -11.93 7.61
CA THR A 46 12.49 -10.99 7.86
C THR A 46 12.11 -10.07 9.01
N PRO A 47 12.71 -10.21 10.19
CA PRO A 47 12.41 -9.34 11.32
C PRO A 47 12.70 -7.87 10.99
N GLY A 48 11.83 -6.98 11.43
CA GLY A 48 12.00 -5.55 11.22
C GLY A 48 11.65 -5.06 9.82
N LYS A 49 11.14 -5.95 8.97
CA LYS A 49 10.74 -5.58 7.62
C LYS A 49 9.22 -5.48 7.54
N PHE A 50 8.75 -4.40 6.92
CA PHE A 50 7.33 -4.11 6.80
C PHE A 50 6.99 -3.75 5.37
N VAL A 51 5.72 -3.91 4.99
CA VAL A 51 5.23 -3.42 3.72
C VAL A 51 3.92 -2.68 3.95
N SER A 52 3.81 -1.51 3.33
CA SER A 52 2.57 -0.75 3.29
C SER A 52 2.03 -0.87 1.87
N ILE A 53 0.78 -1.31 1.74
CA ILE A 53 0.16 -1.46 0.43
C ILE A 53 -1.01 -0.50 0.36
N GLY A 54 -0.93 0.44 -0.59
CA GLY A 54 -1.99 1.41 -0.82
C GLY A 54 -2.59 1.23 -2.20
N PHE A 55 -3.89 1.46 -2.31
CA PHE A 55 -4.58 1.39 -3.59
C PHE A 55 -5.21 2.73 -3.91
N PHE A 56 -5.07 3.17 -5.15
CA PHE A 56 -5.60 4.44 -5.65
C PHE A 56 -6.28 4.18 -6.98
N GLU A 57 -7.31 4.98 -7.29
CA GLU A 57 -8.05 4.80 -8.53
C GLU A 57 -7.17 5.03 -9.76
N ASP A 58 -6.26 6.00 -9.68
CA ASP A 58 -5.40 6.33 -10.81
C ASP A 58 -4.11 6.99 -10.32
N GLU A 59 -3.21 7.29 -11.25
CA GLU A 59 -1.93 7.90 -10.90
C GLU A 59 -2.08 9.35 -10.47
N ASN A 60 -3.16 10.04 -10.84
CA ASN A 60 -3.37 11.41 -10.39
C ASN A 60 -3.60 11.45 -8.89
N ALA A 61 -4.35 10.50 -8.35
CA ALA A 61 -4.56 10.41 -6.91
C ALA A 61 -3.25 10.14 -6.17
N LEU A 62 -2.45 9.24 -6.73
CA LEU A 62 -1.14 8.95 -6.14
C LEU A 62 -0.21 10.14 -6.21
N LEU A 63 -0.24 10.88 -7.32
CA LEU A 63 0.56 12.09 -7.49
C LEU A 63 0.21 13.14 -6.44
N GLU A 64 -1.08 13.33 -6.21
CA GLU A 64 -1.53 14.30 -5.22
C GLU A 64 -1.04 13.92 -3.82
N TRP A 65 -1.14 12.63 -3.46
CA TRP A 65 -0.63 12.15 -2.18
C TRP A 65 0.87 12.37 -2.06
N ARG A 66 1.63 12.01 -3.11
CA ARG A 66 3.08 12.12 -3.10
C ARG A 66 3.53 13.54 -2.88
N ASN A 67 2.79 14.51 -3.38
CA ASN A 67 3.19 15.92 -3.36
C ASN A 67 2.56 16.73 -2.25
N LEU A 68 1.77 16.13 -1.36
CA LEU A 68 1.29 16.86 -0.18
C LEU A 68 2.49 17.31 0.65
N PRO A 69 2.52 18.57 1.10
CA PRO A 69 3.66 19.07 1.88
C PRO A 69 3.96 18.24 3.11
N GLU A 70 2.92 17.83 3.83
CA GLU A 70 3.09 17.00 5.03
C GLU A 70 3.71 15.65 4.68
N HIS A 71 3.32 15.06 3.53
CA HIS A 71 3.88 13.79 3.11
C HIS A 71 5.32 13.95 2.61
N ARG A 72 5.62 15.10 1.96
CA ARG A 72 7.01 15.39 1.58
C ARG A 72 7.90 15.49 2.81
N HIS A 73 7.40 16.11 3.86
CA HIS A 73 8.14 16.18 5.12
C HIS A 73 8.40 14.79 5.70
N ALA A 74 7.37 13.94 5.72
CA ALA A 74 7.52 12.57 6.22
C ALA A 74 8.49 11.76 5.37
N GLN A 75 8.48 11.94 4.05
CA GLN A 75 9.42 11.29 3.15
C GLN A 75 10.86 11.68 3.50
N GLN A 76 11.08 12.96 3.79
CA GLN A 76 12.40 13.44 4.18
C GLN A 76 12.88 12.81 5.47
N LEU A 77 12.01 12.71 6.46
CA LEU A 77 12.34 12.02 7.72
C LEU A 77 12.68 10.56 7.48
N GLY A 78 11.91 9.88 6.61
CA GLY A 78 12.15 8.49 6.30
C GLY A 78 13.53 8.28 5.69
N ARG A 79 13.87 9.11 4.70
CA ARG A 79 15.14 8.98 3.99
C ARG A 79 16.35 9.28 4.88
N THR A 80 16.21 10.23 5.78
CA THR A 80 17.36 10.72 6.54
C THR A 80 17.51 10.06 7.91
N ARG A 81 16.44 9.43 8.42
CA ARG A 81 16.48 8.99 9.80
C ARG A 81 15.70 7.72 10.11
N LEU A 82 14.46 7.59 9.62
CA LEU A 82 13.55 6.58 10.14
C LEU A 82 13.81 5.18 9.56
N PHE A 83 14.23 5.11 8.29
CA PHE A 83 14.37 3.82 7.62
C PHE A 83 15.83 3.47 7.40
N GLU A 84 16.17 2.20 7.68
CA GLU A 84 17.46 1.67 7.30
C GLU A 84 17.52 1.48 5.79
N ASN A 85 16.41 1.07 5.20
CA ASN A 85 16.30 0.86 3.78
C ASN A 85 14.83 0.89 3.38
N TYR A 86 14.54 1.20 2.11
CA TYR A 86 13.18 1.09 1.60
C TYR A 86 13.19 0.84 0.10
N ARG A 87 12.09 0.28 -0.37
CA ARG A 87 11.84 0.09 -1.79
C ARG A 87 10.38 0.40 -2.09
N LEU A 88 10.17 1.20 -3.12
CA LEU A 88 8.83 1.59 -3.54
C LEU A 88 8.57 1.06 -4.93
N ARG A 89 7.46 0.34 -5.09
CA ARG A 89 7.00 -0.10 -6.40
C ARG A 89 5.61 0.42 -6.63
N ILE A 90 5.39 0.94 -7.83
CA ILE A 90 4.07 1.38 -8.28
C ILE A 90 3.66 0.44 -9.39
N ALA A 91 2.49 -0.16 -9.26
CA ALA A 91 2.04 -1.19 -10.20
C ALA A 91 0.60 -0.93 -10.61
N SER A 92 0.28 -1.31 -11.82
CA SER A 92 -1.09 -1.28 -12.29
C SER A 92 -1.76 -2.61 -11.93
N VAL A 93 -2.96 -2.53 -11.35
CA VAL A 93 -3.71 -3.74 -11.00
C VAL A 93 -4.41 -4.24 -12.25
N ILE A 94 -3.99 -5.40 -12.73
CA ILE A 94 -4.52 -5.98 -13.96
C ILE A 94 -5.87 -6.63 -13.71
N ARG A 95 -6.00 -7.34 -12.59
CA ARG A 95 -7.25 -8.01 -12.20
C ARG A 95 -7.41 -7.89 -10.70
N ASP A 96 -8.65 -7.79 -10.28
CA ASP A 96 -8.99 -7.69 -8.87
C ASP A 96 -10.23 -8.56 -8.66
N TYR A 97 -10.05 -9.68 -8.01
CA TYR A 97 -11.17 -10.58 -7.75
C TYR A 97 -10.97 -11.27 -6.40
N THR A 98 -12.07 -11.76 -5.85
CA THR A 98 -12.06 -12.36 -4.51
C THR A 98 -12.64 -13.76 -4.58
N MET A 99 -12.78 -14.40 -3.42
CA MET A 99 -13.40 -15.71 -3.34
C MET A 99 -14.87 -15.66 -3.80
N SER A 100 -15.55 -14.54 -3.58
CA SER A 100 -16.96 -14.42 -3.90
C SER A 100 -17.24 -13.53 -5.11
N ASP A 101 -16.42 -12.49 -5.34
CA ASP A 101 -16.57 -11.64 -6.51
C ASP A 101 -15.58 -12.13 -7.56
N ARG A 102 -16.08 -12.90 -8.51
CA ARG A 102 -15.28 -13.62 -9.48
C ARG A 102 -15.31 -13.00 -10.87
N GLU A 103 -15.82 -11.79 -11.00
CA GLU A 103 -16.04 -11.20 -12.32
C GLU A 103 -14.74 -11.07 -13.12
N GLN A 104 -13.67 -10.66 -12.46
CA GLN A 104 -12.38 -10.47 -13.14
C GLN A 104 -11.47 -11.68 -13.07
N ALA A 105 -11.93 -12.79 -12.49
CA ALA A 105 -11.11 -13.99 -12.44
C ALA A 105 -10.87 -14.51 -13.87
N PRO A 106 -9.65 -14.96 -14.16
CA PRO A 106 -9.37 -15.47 -15.50
C PRO A 106 -10.16 -16.74 -15.78
N GLU A 107 -10.35 -17.01 -17.07
CA GLU A 107 -11.23 -18.10 -17.48
C GLU A 107 -10.79 -19.44 -16.91
N ASP A 108 -9.51 -19.74 -16.91
CA ASP A 108 -9.02 -21.00 -16.39
C ASP A 108 -9.33 -21.16 -14.90
N SER A 109 -9.27 -20.07 -14.14
CA SER A 109 -9.60 -20.11 -12.73
C SER A 109 -11.10 -20.29 -12.52
N ARG A 110 -11.93 -19.64 -13.34
CA ARG A 110 -13.38 -19.84 -13.28
C ARG A 110 -13.77 -21.26 -13.59
N LEU A 111 -13.15 -21.84 -14.61
CA LEU A 111 -13.43 -23.23 -14.99
C LEU A 111 -13.02 -24.21 -13.89
N ALA A 112 -11.94 -23.91 -13.18
CA ALA A 112 -11.45 -24.79 -12.13
C ALA A 112 -12.25 -24.70 -10.85
N HIS A 113 -12.71 -23.49 -10.49
CA HIS A 113 -13.20 -23.26 -9.13
C HIS A 113 -14.64 -22.78 -9.03
N ASP A 114 -15.18 -22.14 -10.06
CA ASP A 114 -16.52 -21.58 -9.96
C ASP A 114 -17.54 -22.66 -10.25
N SER A 115 -18.19 -23.09 -9.20
CA SER A 115 -19.10 -24.16 -9.30
C SER A 115 -20.33 -23.81 -10.10
N ARG A 116 -20.80 -24.75 -10.89
CA ARG A 116 -22.04 -24.56 -11.47
C ARG A 116 -22.87 -25.58 -10.93
N GLU A 117 -23.81 -25.40 -10.46
CA GLU A 117 -24.57 -26.31 -9.95
C GLU A 117 -25.24 -26.95 -10.86
N GLU A 118 -25.29 -27.67 -11.11
CA GLU A 118 -25.90 -28.28 -12.06
C GLU A 118 -26.49 -29.26 -11.87
#